data_7e1640525a6bf04c05d9b7a8d329c543
#
_entry.id   7e1640525a6bf04c05d9b7a8d329c543
#
_cell.length_a   1.000
_cell.length_b   1.000
_cell.length_c   1.000
_cell.angle_alpha   90.00
_cell.angle_beta   90.00
_cell.angle_gamma   90.00
#
_symmetry.space_group_name_H-M   'P 1'
#
loop_
_entity.id
_entity.type
_entity.pdbx_description
1 polymer ?
#
loop_
_entity_poly.entity_id
_entity_poly.type
_entity_poly.pdbx_seq_one_letter_code
_entity_poly.pdbx_strand_id
1 'polypeptide(L)'
;MKYYWLGSLFALLTGACSTASPKQVQETAPIHIRWSSDPVTLDPLAVPNQNAYDAASLLHLGLLQVDYQANAYAPALAERLPGVQLIGDSLMRLDYHLRPAATWDDGRPVLASDVDFTLKLMQCPGLPNEVARTQFSFIRQLLPDPTNPRHFTLVCRGQAQELINESGDFPILPEEALDAQHTLRALPLATLQDWPASKAPHAAVAALVGRYRQANIARYPSHLPGCGPYRLAEWEHNRHLLFQRKAHWWADGLRPAPFVLQARAQLLDYVIVPDDAAAALALRRRELDVFPHMPASLFQRLKASAAARQELVFYAQPSYDLVSVGFNTRRALLNNKLTRQALGRLFDPAGLLTATQLGQGSLAVGLVPPDSQFYNDSLPVLAYAPARAMALLRQAGWQKQPAGGWYNATIGLPLALTLRYRSDESAFATIALQFQAAAAKLGIPVRILPLEASSLATTLKAGDFDVYIRTIKGNPFGFNFAPLLHTAAIGTGNLTSFGRPDTDWLLQAISVEGNLPRKRRLLRRFQTLLREEMPLVPLFYLANHLAASRQLRPVVTSGLKPGYAAGSLSWADSSATATTP
;
A
#
# COMPACT_ATOMS: atom_id res chain seq x y z
N MET A 1 -54.73 -74.38 -14.79
CA MET A 1 -55.65 -73.54 -14.01
C MET A 1 -55.02 -73.25 -12.67
N LYS A 2 -54.56 -72.05 -12.43
CA LYS A 2 -54.49 -71.29 -11.17
C LYS A 2 -53.63 -70.07 -11.37
N TYR A 3 -54.27 -68.93 -11.43
CA TYR A 3 -53.66 -67.62 -11.51
C TYR A 3 -53.12 -67.21 -10.13
N TYR A 4 -51.85 -66.74 -10.05
CA TYR A 4 -51.33 -66.03 -8.89
C TYR A 4 -51.09 -64.58 -9.27
N TRP A 5 -51.78 -63.68 -8.60
CA TRP A 5 -51.56 -62.26 -8.61
C TRP A 5 -50.37 -61.92 -7.73
N LEU A 6 -49.34 -61.26 -8.29
CA LEU A 6 -48.25 -60.56 -7.53
C LEU A 6 -48.54 -59.07 -7.58
N GLY A 7 -48.94 -58.53 -6.45
CA GLY A 7 -49.02 -57.06 -6.25
C GLY A 7 -47.67 -56.48 -6.01
N SER A 8 -47.19 -55.59 -6.93
CA SER A 8 -45.99 -54.85 -6.77
C SER A 8 -46.27 -53.59 -5.94
N LEU A 9 -45.67 -53.52 -4.76
CA LEU A 9 -45.69 -52.36 -3.87
C LEU A 9 -44.63 -51.35 -4.38
N PHE A 10 -45.06 -50.24 -5.03
CA PHE A 10 -44.20 -49.10 -5.43
C PHE A 10 -44.00 -48.19 -4.22
N ALA A 11 -42.84 -48.28 -3.55
CA ALA A 11 -42.42 -47.30 -2.55
C ALA A 11 -41.97 -46.00 -3.23
N LEU A 12 -42.78 -44.94 -3.13
CA LEU A 12 -42.42 -43.57 -3.51
C LEU A 12 -41.40 -43.03 -2.50
N LEU A 13 -40.13 -43.06 -2.87
CA LEU A 13 -39.08 -42.28 -2.23
C LEU A 13 -39.25 -40.80 -2.65
N THR A 14 -39.97 -40.01 -1.86
CA THR A 14 -39.92 -38.54 -1.96
C THR A 14 -38.59 -38.04 -1.44
N GLY A 15 -37.63 -37.89 -2.35
CA GLY A 15 -36.41 -37.15 -2.06
C GLY A 15 -36.77 -35.70 -1.77
N ALA A 16 -36.66 -35.28 -0.51
CA ALA A 16 -36.74 -33.88 -0.12
C ALA A 16 -35.50 -33.17 -0.66
N CYS A 17 -35.58 -32.65 -1.90
CA CYS A 17 -34.66 -31.58 -2.33
C CYS A 17 -34.94 -30.37 -1.44
N SER A 18 -34.09 -30.16 -0.46
CA SER A 18 -34.03 -28.90 0.30
C SER A 18 -33.60 -27.79 -0.67
N THR A 19 -34.56 -27.13 -1.30
CA THR A 19 -34.32 -25.93 -2.07
C THR A 19 -34.00 -24.82 -1.07
N ALA A 20 -32.72 -24.43 -1.00
CA ALA A 20 -32.31 -23.23 -0.26
C ALA A 20 -33.18 -22.07 -0.71
N SER A 21 -33.67 -21.27 0.23
CA SER A 21 -34.44 -20.07 -0.12
C SER A 21 -33.63 -19.12 -0.97
N PRO A 22 -34.20 -18.35 -1.91
CA PRO A 22 -33.47 -17.38 -2.73
C PRO A 22 -32.61 -16.42 -1.91
N LYS A 23 -33.05 -16.07 -0.69
CA LYS A 23 -32.31 -15.22 0.25
C LYS A 23 -31.02 -15.89 0.74
N GLN A 24 -31.06 -17.19 1.02
CA GLN A 24 -29.91 -17.96 1.52
C GLN A 24 -28.87 -18.18 0.40
N VAL A 25 -29.29 -18.33 -0.85
CA VAL A 25 -28.40 -18.47 -2.01
C VAL A 25 -27.65 -17.15 -2.26
N GLN A 26 -28.30 -16.01 -2.11
CA GLN A 26 -27.66 -14.71 -2.32
C GLN A 26 -26.64 -14.39 -1.21
N GLU A 27 -26.91 -14.71 0.04
CA GLU A 27 -25.99 -14.46 1.17
C GLU A 27 -24.71 -15.32 1.08
N THR A 28 -24.74 -16.46 0.40
CA THR A 28 -23.60 -17.36 0.21
C THR A 28 -22.89 -17.19 -1.13
N ALA A 29 -23.43 -16.38 -2.05
CA ALA A 29 -22.80 -16.11 -3.33
C ALA A 29 -21.46 -15.36 -3.14
N PRO A 30 -20.44 -15.65 -3.97
CA PRO A 30 -19.18 -14.91 -3.93
C PRO A 30 -19.40 -13.44 -4.30
N ILE A 31 -18.66 -12.55 -3.65
CA ILE A 31 -18.53 -11.14 -4.05
C ILE A 31 -17.31 -11.05 -4.95
N HIS A 32 -17.50 -10.71 -6.23
CA HIS A 32 -16.44 -10.64 -7.21
C HIS A 32 -15.79 -9.24 -7.19
N ILE A 33 -14.51 -9.19 -6.85
CA ILE A 33 -13.73 -7.95 -6.69
C ILE A 33 -12.64 -7.93 -7.74
N ARG A 34 -12.52 -6.86 -8.49
CA ARG A 34 -11.45 -6.73 -9.48
C ARG A 34 -10.08 -6.54 -8.82
N TRP A 35 -9.09 -7.31 -9.27
CA TRP A 35 -7.67 -6.98 -9.19
C TRP A 35 -7.09 -6.78 -10.60
N SER A 36 -6.13 -5.87 -10.75
CA SER A 36 -5.46 -5.63 -12.03
C SER A 36 -4.32 -6.60 -12.31
N SER A 37 -3.84 -7.30 -11.30
CA SER A 37 -2.74 -8.27 -11.41
C SER A 37 -2.81 -9.30 -10.29
N ASP A 38 -2.19 -10.43 -10.52
CA ASP A 38 -1.98 -11.48 -9.50
C ASP A 38 -1.09 -10.98 -8.35
N PRO A 39 -1.26 -11.46 -7.10
CA PRO A 39 -0.44 -11.04 -5.96
C PRO A 39 1.04 -11.48 -6.04
N VAL A 40 1.46 -12.28 -7.01
CA VAL A 40 2.81 -12.83 -7.18
C VAL A 40 3.15 -13.88 -6.10
N THR A 41 2.85 -13.59 -4.82
CA THR A 41 3.11 -14.46 -3.68
C THR A 41 2.08 -14.20 -2.58
N LEU A 42 1.80 -15.23 -1.79
CA LEU A 42 1.02 -15.13 -0.55
C LEU A 42 1.89 -15.28 0.70
N ASP A 43 3.22 -15.24 0.53
CA ASP A 43 4.16 -15.22 1.65
C ASP A 43 4.03 -13.90 2.43
N PRO A 44 3.60 -13.93 3.70
CA PRO A 44 3.37 -12.73 4.49
C PRO A 44 4.65 -11.94 4.83
N LEU A 45 5.84 -12.50 4.63
CA LEU A 45 7.11 -11.78 4.80
C LEU A 45 7.54 -11.03 3.53
N ALA A 46 7.14 -11.52 2.36
CA ALA A 46 7.63 -10.99 1.08
C ALA A 46 6.84 -9.78 0.57
N VAL A 47 5.56 -9.70 0.79
CA VAL A 47 4.57 -8.65 0.43
C VAL A 47 5.04 -7.66 -0.67
N PRO A 48 5.22 -8.13 -1.92
CA PRO A 48 5.86 -7.32 -2.98
C PRO A 48 4.92 -6.24 -3.56
N ASN A 49 3.61 -6.38 -3.40
CA ASN A 49 2.61 -5.47 -3.94
C ASN A 49 1.36 -5.40 -3.04
N GLN A 50 0.44 -4.48 -3.37
CA GLN A 50 -0.78 -4.27 -2.59
C GLN A 50 -1.68 -5.51 -2.55
N ASN A 51 -1.84 -6.23 -3.66
CA ASN A 51 -2.71 -7.42 -3.71
C ASN A 51 -2.18 -8.55 -2.81
N ALA A 52 -0.86 -8.70 -2.70
CA ALA A 52 -0.24 -9.63 -1.75
C ALA A 52 -0.50 -9.22 -0.29
N TYR A 53 -0.42 -7.92 0.02
CA TYR A 53 -0.75 -7.38 1.33
C TYR A 53 -2.24 -7.62 1.67
N ASP A 54 -3.14 -7.31 0.75
CA ASP A 54 -4.59 -7.48 0.93
C ASP A 54 -4.94 -8.96 1.17
N ALA A 55 -4.35 -9.87 0.39
CA ALA A 55 -4.52 -11.31 0.57
C ALA A 55 -3.98 -11.79 1.92
N ALA A 56 -2.77 -11.38 2.30
CA ALA A 56 -2.16 -11.75 3.58
C ALA A 56 -3.00 -11.25 4.77
N SER A 57 -3.60 -10.05 4.67
CA SER A 57 -4.46 -9.47 5.73
C SER A 57 -5.76 -10.24 5.95
N LEU A 58 -6.26 -10.98 4.95
CA LEU A 58 -7.42 -11.87 5.10
C LEU A 58 -7.07 -13.16 5.84
N LEU A 59 -5.83 -13.63 5.70
CA LEU A 59 -5.32 -14.89 6.27
C LEU A 59 -4.71 -14.72 7.66
N HIS A 60 -4.01 -13.61 7.88
CA HIS A 60 -3.24 -13.32 9.09
C HIS A 60 -3.57 -11.92 9.62
N LEU A 61 -3.60 -11.78 10.94
CA LEU A 61 -3.83 -10.49 11.59
C LEU A 61 -2.56 -9.97 12.23
N GLY A 62 -2.45 -8.65 12.29
CA GLY A 62 -1.48 -7.95 13.14
C GLY A 62 -2.02 -7.70 14.54
N LEU A 63 -1.20 -7.11 15.40
CA LEU A 63 -1.66 -6.61 16.70
C LEU A 63 -2.65 -5.46 16.51
N LEU A 64 -2.33 -4.58 15.56
CA LEU A 64 -3.14 -3.46 15.11
C LEU A 64 -3.46 -3.63 13.62
N GLN A 65 -4.57 -3.08 13.18
CA GLN A 65 -4.95 -2.97 11.77
C GLN A 65 -5.55 -1.60 11.49
N VAL A 66 -5.54 -1.21 10.22
CA VAL A 66 -6.18 0.03 9.77
C VAL A 66 -7.70 -0.13 9.79
N ASP A 67 -8.37 0.72 10.55
CA ASP A 67 -9.81 0.94 10.49
C ASP A 67 -10.12 1.92 9.34
N TYR A 68 -10.65 1.39 8.24
CA TYR A 68 -10.97 2.19 7.05
C TYR A 68 -12.17 3.11 7.26
N GLN A 69 -13.01 2.86 8.27
CA GLN A 69 -14.13 3.73 8.64
C GLN A 69 -13.64 4.93 9.46
N ALA A 70 -12.75 4.69 10.42
CA ALA A 70 -12.18 5.72 11.27
C ALA A 70 -10.95 6.42 10.65
N ASN A 71 -10.36 5.86 9.58
CA ASN A 71 -9.06 6.24 9.03
C ASN A 71 -7.98 6.34 10.11
N ALA A 72 -7.91 5.31 10.96
CA ALA A 72 -6.97 5.21 12.08
C ALA A 72 -6.56 3.77 12.32
N TYR A 73 -5.49 3.55 13.08
CA TYR A 73 -5.18 2.22 13.57
C TYR A 73 -6.11 1.83 14.72
N ALA A 74 -6.58 0.59 14.70
CA ALA A 74 -7.42 0.00 15.73
C ALA A 74 -6.89 -1.37 16.19
N PRO A 75 -7.21 -1.79 17.43
CA PRO A 75 -6.77 -3.08 17.96
C PRO A 75 -7.40 -4.25 17.22
N ALA A 76 -6.56 -5.17 16.70
CA ALA A 76 -6.97 -6.42 16.06
C ALA A 76 -6.70 -7.62 16.97
N LEU A 77 -5.51 -8.23 16.93
CA LEU A 77 -5.12 -9.26 17.92
C LEU A 77 -4.88 -8.66 19.32
N ALA A 78 -4.47 -7.39 19.42
CA ALA A 78 -4.42 -6.70 20.68
C ALA A 78 -5.82 -6.36 21.20
N GLU A 79 -6.02 -6.36 22.54
CA GLU A 79 -7.29 -5.96 23.16
C GLU A 79 -7.55 -4.46 23.04
N ARG A 80 -6.49 -3.67 23.09
CA ARG A 80 -6.49 -2.20 23.05
C ARG A 80 -5.22 -1.68 22.38
N LEU A 81 -5.18 -0.40 22.09
CA LEU A 81 -3.93 0.26 21.70
C LEU A 81 -2.89 0.11 22.81
N PRO A 82 -1.60 0.01 22.48
CA PRO A 82 -0.57 -0.23 23.49
C PRO A 82 -0.46 0.90 24.50
N GLY A 83 -0.19 0.54 25.76
CA GLY A 83 0.26 1.51 26.74
C GLY A 83 1.63 2.05 26.37
N VAL A 84 1.81 3.38 26.40
CA VAL A 84 3.06 4.03 25.99
C VAL A 84 3.80 4.57 27.19
N GLN A 85 5.06 4.17 27.36
CA GLN A 85 5.98 4.72 28.34
C GLN A 85 7.24 5.24 27.63
N LEU A 86 7.49 6.54 27.72
CA LEU A 86 8.70 7.15 27.17
C LEU A 86 9.87 6.95 28.13
N ILE A 87 11.06 6.62 27.60
CA ILE A 87 12.29 6.39 28.38
C ILE A 87 13.39 7.28 27.81
N GLY A 88 13.81 8.27 28.62
CA GLY A 88 14.74 9.30 28.13
C GLY A 88 14.23 9.97 26.87
N ASP A 89 15.14 10.37 25.99
CA ASP A 89 14.82 11.14 24.80
C ASP A 89 14.72 10.30 23.51
N SER A 90 14.97 8.98 23.60
CA SER A 90 15.17 8.16 22.39
C SER A 90 14.49 6.81 22.38
N LEU A 91 13.95 6.36 23.51
CA LEU A 91 13.31 5.06 23.62
C LEU A 91 11.87 5.19 24.09
N MET A 92 11.06 4.20 23.74
CA MET A 92 9.73 3.99 24.30
C MET A 92 9.47 2.52 24.57
N ARG A 93 8.65 2.25 25.56
CA ARG A 93 8.05 0.94 25.81
C ARG A 93 6.60 0.96 25.40
N LEU A 94 6.17 -0.10 24.71
CA LEU A 94 4.81 -0.30 24.24
C LEU A 94 4.26 -1.56 24.88
N ASP A 95 3.27 -1.40 25.73
CA ASP A 95 2.67 -2.48 26.52
C ASP A 95 1.45 -3.06 25.80
N TYR A 96 1.53 -4.34 25.44
CA TYR A 96 0.53 -5.04 24.65
C TYR A 96 -0.12 -6.19 25.39
N HIS A 97 -1.44 -6.32 25.24
CA HIS A 97 -2.23 -7.45 25.71
C HIS A 97 -2.94 -8.10 24.51
N LEU A 98 -2.71 -9.38 24.28
CA LEU A 98 -3.41 -10.15 23.25
C LEU A 98 -4.82 -10.55 23.74
N ARG A 99 -5.78 -10.55 22.84
CA ARG A 99 -7.14 -10.99 23.13
C ARG A 99 -7.15 -12.44 23.63
N PRO A 100 -7.83 -12.75 24.75
CA PRO A 100 -7.94 -14.12 25.26
C PRO A 100 -8.57 -15.10 24.26
N ALA A 101 -9.50 -14.59 23.43
CA ALA A 101 -10.20 -15.39 22.42
C ALA A 101 -9.35 -15.70 21.18
N ALA A 102 -8.23 -14.98 20.93
CA ALA A 102 -7.43 -15.13 19.72
C ALA A 102 -6.81 -16.53 19.62
N THR A 103 -7.12 -17.24 18.53
CA THR A 103 -6.61 -18.58 18.24
C THR A 103 -6.19 -18.72 16.79
N TRP A 104 -5.32 -19.66 16.53
CA TRP A 104 -4.97 -20.17 15.22
C TRP A 104 -6.07 -21.12 14.69
N ASP A 105 -5.99 -21.50 13.41
CA ASP A 105 -6.94 -22.43 12.77
C ASP A 105 -6.93 -23.81 13.40
N ASP A 106 -5.85 -24.21 14.02
CA ASP A 106 -5.71 -25.49 14.74
C ASP A 106 -6.18 -25.43 16.19
N GLY A 107 -6.77 -24.29 16.61
CA GLY A 107 -7.32 -24.07 17.95
C GLY A 107 -6.28 -23.65 19.02
N ARG A 108 -4.99 -23.63 18.69
CA ARG A 108 -3.95 -23.15 19.62
C ARG A 108 -4.11 -21.64 19.86
N PRO A 109 -3.82 -21.15 21.07
CA PRO A 109 -3.89 -19.72 21.38
C PRO A 109 -2.78 -18.95 20.65
N VAL A 110 -3.07 -17.70 20.29
CA VAL A 110 -2.05 -16.73 19.86
C VAL A 110 -1.36 -16.17 21.10
N LEU A 111 -0.03 -16.23 21.15
CA LEU A 111 0.76 -15.90 22.34
C LEU A 111 1.84 -14.86 22.02
N ALA A 112 2.42 -14.26 23.07
CA ALA A 112 3.56 -13.36 22.97
C ALA A 112 4.79 -14.01 22.31
N SER A 113 4.94 -15.34 22.44
CA SER A 113 5.99 -16.10 21.75
C SER A 113 5.83 -16.08 20.23
N ASP A 114 4.60 -16.08 19.69
CA ASP A 114 4.35 -15.96 18.26
C ASP A 114 4.75 -14.57 17.74
N VAL A 115 4.51 -13.53 18.56
CA VAL A 115 4.93 -12.15 18.24
C VAL A 115 6.46 -12.04 18.23
N ASP A 116 7.15 -12.55 19.27
CA ASP A 116 8.63 -12.57 19.36
C ASP A 116 9.23 -13.35 18.19
N PHE A 117 8.68 -14.54 17.92
CA PHE A 117 9.08 -15.36 16.77
C PHE A 117 8.94 -14.59 15.44
N THR A 118 7.80 -13.95 15.22
CA THR A 118 7.54 -13.18 13.98
C THR A 118 8.53 -12.03 13.81
N LEU A 119 8.78 -11.25 14.87
CA LEU A 119 9.77 -10.17 14.87
C LEU A 119 11.17 -10.69 14.52
N LYS A 120 11.57 -11.83 15.09
CA LYS A 120 12.86 -12.47 14.80
C LYS A 120 12.90 -13.03 13.37
N LEU A 121 11.82 -13.62 12.89
CA LEU A 121 11.71 -14.14 11.53
C LEU A 121 11.84 -13.01 10.48
N MET A 122 11.22 -11.85 10.73
CA MET A 122 11.38 -10.65 9.90
C MET A 122 12.82 -10.12 9.86
N GLN A 123 13.66 -10.45 10.83
CA GLN A 123 15.08 -10.06 10.86
C GLN A 123 16.01 -11.21 10.44
N CYS A 124 15.47 -12.41 10.19
CA CYS A 124 16.24 -13.61 9.92
C CYS A 124 16.95 -13.52 8.56
N PRO A 125 18.28 -13.71 8.47
CA PRO A 125 19.01 -13.68 7.20
C PRO A 125 18.61 -14.85 6.30
N GLY A 126 18.46 -14.57 5.00
CA GLY A 126 18.16 -15.58 3.97
C GLY A 126 16.68 -15.83 3.70
N LEU A 127 15.78 -15.08 4.33
CA LEU A 127 14.35 -15.03 4.02
C LEU A 127 14.02 -13.81 3.12
N PRO A 128 12.86 -13.80 2.43
CA PRO A 128 12.43 -12.68 1.58
C PRO A 128 11.81 -11.55 2.43
N ASN A 129 12.58 -10.98 3.33
CA ASN A 129 12.14 -10.06 4.38
C ASN A 129 12.80 -8.67 4.33
N GLU A 130 13.37 -8.27 3.20
CA GLU A 130 14.16 -7.04 3.06
C GLU A 130 13.37 -5.78 3.48
N VAL A 131 12.09 -5.71 3.11
CA VAL A 131 11.20 -4.60 3.45
C VAL A 131 10.91 -4.61 4.95
N ALA A 132 10.45 -5.74 5.48
CA ALA A 132 10.12 -5.90 6.90
C ALA A 132 11.34 -5.65 7.80
N ARG A 133 12.51 -6.15 7.40
CA ARG A 133 13.78 -5.95 8.11
C ARG A 133 14.11 -4.47 8.32
N THR A 134 13.89 -3.65 7.30
CA THR A 134 14.13 -2.21 7.40
C THR A 134 13.03 -1.50 8.17
N GLN A 135 11.77 -1.79 7.86
CA GLN A 135 10.60 -1.14 8.41
C GLN A 135 10.50 -1.32 9.93
N PHE A 136 10.70 -2.56 10.42
CA PHE A 136 10.54 -2.90 11.84
C PHE A 136 11.84 -2.88 12.65
N SER A 137 12.94 -2.36 12.10
CA SER A 137 14.24 -2.26 12.80
C SER A 137 14.22 -1.37 14.03
N PHE A 138 13.23 -0.52 14.20
CA PHE A 138 13.03 0.32 15.37
C PHE A 138 12.61 -0.48 16.63
N ILE A 139 12.01 -1.67 16.46
CA ILE A 139 11.67 -2.60 17.57
C ILE A 139 12.93 -3.35 17.93
N ARG A 140 13.50 -3.08 19.10
CA ARG A 140 14.80 -3.63 19.52
C ARG A 140 14.68 -4.88 20.38
N GLN A 141 13.58 -5.03 21.10
CA GLN A 141 13.38 -6.15 22.03
C GLN A 141 11.89 -6.35 22.30
N LEU A 142 11.50 -7.61 22.53
CA LEU A 142 10.24 -7.98 23.15
C LEU A 142 10.55 -8.56 24.54
N LEU A 143 9.87 -8.07 25.57
CA LEU A 143 9.94 -8.51 26.95
C LEU A 143 8.62 -9.23 27.29
N PRO A 144 8.58 -10.57 27.35
CA PRO A 144 7.37 -11.29 27.72
C PRO A 144 7.09 -11.13 29.23
N ASP A 145 5.81 -11.11 29.60
CA ASP A 145 5.41 -11.20 30.99
C ASP A 145 5.56 -12.67 31.46
N PRO A 146 6.31 -12.92 32.53
CA PRO A 146 6.54 -14.29 33.03
C PRO A 146 5.27 -14.95 33.58
N THR A 147 4.25 -14.16 33.94
CA THR A 147 3.00 -14.63 34.54
C THR A 147 1.83 -14.73 33.55
N ASN A 148 1.91 -14.01 32.44
CA ASN A 148 0.85 -13.99 31.44
C ASN A 148 1.41 -14.13 30.01
N PRO A 149 1.25 -15.29 29.36
CA PRO A 149 1.80 -15.54 28.03
C PRO A 149 1.16 -14.70 26.91
N ARG A 150 0.12 -13.93 27.22
CA ARG A 150 -0.53 -12.99 26.27
C ARG A 150 -0.17 -11.53 26.53
N HIS A 151 0.71 -11.26 27.49
CA HIS A 151 1.16 -9.92 27.82
C HIS A 151 2.64 -9.78 27.51
N PHE A 152 3.04 -8.65 26.93
CA PHE A 152 4.43 -8.35 26.61
C PHE A 152 4.65 -6.86 26.40
N THR A 153 5.90 -6.45 26.50
CA THR A 153 6.32 -5.07 26.23
C THR A 153 7.33 -5.04 25.08
N LEU A 154 7.08 -4.22 24.06
CA LEU A 154 8.06 -3.92 23.03
C LEU A 154 8.93 -2.75 23.48
N VAL A 155 10.26 -2.88 23.31
CA VAL A 155 11.22 -1.79 23.49
C VAL A 155 11.59 -1.26 22.11
N CYS A 156 11.25 0.00 21.85
CA CYS A 156 11.39 0.65 20.55
C CYS A 156 12.35 1.83 20.62
N ARG A 157 13.12 2.05 19.54
CA ARG A 157 13.92 3.26 19.34
C ARG A 157 13.04 4.31 18.68
N GLY A 158 13.08 5.55 19.17
CA GLY A 158 12.23 6.66 18.72
C GLY A 158 10.97 6.79 19.56
N GLN A 159 10.32 7.94 19.48
CA GLN A 159 9.13 8.29 20.27
C GLN A 159 7.99 8.84 19.40
N ALA A 160 8.14 8.72 18.09
CA ALA A 160 7.14 9.20 17.14
C ALA A 160 5.84 8.38 17.23
N GLN A 161 4.69 9.05 17.11
CA GLN A 161 3.38 8.40 17.12
C GLN A 161 3.23 7.34 16.02
N GLU A 162 3.88 7.54 14.89
CA GLU A 162 3.88 6.61 13.76
C GLU A 162 4.47 5.24 14.13
N LEU A 163 5.53 5.24 14.93
CA LEU A 163 6.17 4.00 15.38
C LEU A 163 5.26 3.19 16.30
N ILE A 164 4.37 3.86 17.07
CA ILE A 164 3.36 3.19 17.88
C ILE A 164 2.39 2.42 16.97
N ASN A 165 1.91 3.06 15.91
CA ASN A 165 1.01 2.44 14.95
C ASN A 165 1.70 1.28 14.19
N GLU A 166 2.91 1.53 13.67
CA GLU A 166 3.68 0.54 12.93
C GLU A 166 4.08 -0.66 13.78
N SER A 167 4.25 -0.49 15.10
CA SER A 167 4.66 -1.56 16.01
C SER A 167 3.69 -2.75 16.08
N GLY A 168 2.47 -2.58 15.59
CA GLY A 168 1.45 -3.63 15.54
C GLY A 168 0.98 -3.99 14.15
N ASP A 169 1.47 -3.31 13.10
CA ASP A 169 1.01 -3.47 11.71
C ASP A 169 1.90 -4.45 10.93
N PHE A 170 1.96 -5.68 11.39
CA PHE A 170 2.58 -6.79 10.69
C PHE A 170 1.84 -8.09 11.00
N PRO A 171 1.75 -9.03 10.04
CA PRO A 171 1.08 -10.30 10.25
C PRO A 171 1.80 -11.13 11.31
N ILE A 172 1.10 -11.56 12.35
CA ILE A 172 1.64 -12.50 13.33
C ILE A 172 1.60 -13.90 12.76
N LEU A 173 2.68 -14.69 12.95
CA LEU A 173 2.87 -16.02 12.41
C LEU A 173 3.05 -17.04 13.54
N PRO A 174 2.50 -18.28 13.38
CA PRO A 174 2.56 -19.30 14.43
C PRO A 174 3.96 -19.90 14.54
N GLU A 175 4.61 -19.73 15.69
CA GLU A 175 5.94 -20.27 15.96
C GLU A 175 5.97 -21.80 15.81
N GLU A 176 5.05 -22.51 16.43
CA GLU A 176 4.99 -23.97 16.40
C GLU A 176 4.90 -24.59 15.01
N ALA A 177 4.26 -23.90 14.06
CA ALA A 177 4.12 -24.40 12.69
C ALA A 177 5.40 -24.25 11.88
N LEU A 178 6.22 -23.23 12.17
CA LEU A 178 7.41 -22.88 11.40
C LEU A 178 8.72 -23.25 12.11
N ASP A 179 8.73 -23.24 13.44
CA ASP A 179 9.90 -23.51 14.28
C ASP A 179 9.57 -24.31 15.54
N ALA A 180 9.00 -25.53 15.37
CA ALA A 180 8.70 -26.45 16.46
C ALA A 180 9.90 -26.80 17.36
N GLN A 181 11.13 -26.50 16.91
CA GLN A 181 12.34 -26.66 17.69
C GLN A 181 12.72 -25.40 18.47
N HIS A 182 11.93 -24.31 18.35
CA HIS A 182 12.13 -23.04 19.02
C HIS A 182 13.54 -22.44 18.80
N THR A 183 14.09 -22.63 17.61
CA THR A 183 15.46 -22.23 17.23
C THR A 183 15.71 -20.75 17.48
N LEU A 184 14.73 -19.89 17.17
CA LEU A 184 14.88 -18.44 17.32
C LEU A 184 14.71 -17.96 18.78
N ARG A 185 14.15 -18.76 19.68
CA ARG A 185 13.97 -18.33 21.09
C ARG A 185 15.31 -17.99 21.78
N ALA A 186 16.35 -18.75 21.46
CA ALA A 186 17.68 -18.54 22.05
C ALA A 186 18.43 -17.31 21.49
N LEU A 187 17.95 -16.71 20.41
CA LEU A 187 18.61 -15.59 19.75
C LEU A 187 17.93 -14.26 20.11
N PRO A 188 18.66 -13.29 20.68
CA PRO A 188 18.12 -11.94 20.86
C PRO A 188 17.77 -11.31 19.51
N LEU A 189 16.65 -10.55 19.44
CA LEU A 189 16.23 -9.85 18.23
C LEU A 189 17.33 -8.92 17.70
N ALA A 190 18.02 -8.19 18.58
CA ALA A 190 19.13 -7.32 18.22
C ALA A 190 20.26 -8.07 17.50
N THR A 191 20.56 -9.31 17.88
CA THR A 191 21.58 -10.13 17.20
C THR A 191 21.21 -10.41 15.74
N LEU A 192 19.94 -10.66 15.45
CA LEU A 192 19.45 -10.88 14.08
C LEU A 192 19.44 -9.58 13.27
N GLN A 193 19.07 -8.45 13.90
CA GLN A 193 19.09 -7.13 13.27
C GLN A 193 20.50 -6.70 12.85
N ASP A 194 21.46 -6.93 13.73
CA ASP A 194 22.84 -6.52 13.53
C ASP A 194 23.67 -7.60 12.76
N TRP A 195 23.00 -8.64 12.24
CA TRP A 195 23.67 -9.71 11.49
C TRP A 195 24.28 -9.19 10.21
N PRO A 196 25.61 -9.33 10.01
CA PRO A 196 26.26 -8.85 8.80
C PRO A 196 25.76 -9.59 7.55
N ALA A 197 25.41 -8.87 6.50
CA ALA A 197 24.94 -9.46 5.24
C ALA A 197 25.97 -10.41 4.59
N SER A 198 27.26 -10.20 4.87
CA SER A 198 28.38 -11.02 4.38
C SER A 198 28.59 -12.31 5.15
N LYS A 199 27.97 -12.47 6.35
CA LYS A 199 28.17 -13.62 7.22
C LYS A 199 27.06 -14.65 7.03
N ALA A 200 27.43 -15.90 6.76
CA ALA A 200 26.48 -17.00 6.70
C ALA A 200 25.75 -17.17 8.06
N PRO A 201 24.47 -17.50 8.07
CA PRO A 201 23.73 -17.75 9.30
C PRO A 201 24.26 -19.01 10.01
N HIS A 202 24.06 -19.10 11.34
CA HIS A 202 24.33 -20.32 12.10
C HIS A 202 23.57 -21.51 11.52
N ALA A 203 24.10 -22.72 11.65
CA ALA A 203 23.52 -23.95 11.10
C ALA A 203 22.03 -24.12 11.47
N ALA A 204 21.66 -23.84 12.72
CA ALA A 204 20.28 -23.92 13.19
C ALA A 204 19.36 -22.91 12.46
N VAL A 205 19.82 -21.67 12.27
CA VAL A 205 19.07 -20.64 11.53
C VAL A 205 18.97 -21.01 10.05
N ALA A 206 20.05 -21.54 9.46
CA ALA A 206 20.03 -22.03 8.08
C ALA A 206 19.04 -23.20 7.89
N ALA A 207 18.96 -24.11 8.86
CA ALA A 207 17.99 -25.19 8.86
C ALA A 207 16.53 -24.66 8.96
N LEU A 208 16.27 -23.67 9.80
CA LEU A 208 14.96 -23.00 9.89
C LEU A 208 14.59 -22.35 8.55
N VAL A 209 15.51 -21.59 7.93
CA VAL A 209 15.32 -20.99 6.60
C VAL A 209 15.02 -22.06 5.56
N GLY A 210 15.70 -23.22 5.63
CA GLY A 210 15.43 -24.37 4.78
C GLY A 210 13.99 -24.90 4.95
N ARG A 211 13.53 -25.09 6.20
CA ARG A 211 12.15 -25.53 6.50
C ARG A 211 11.12 -24.50 6.02
N TYR A 212 11.35 -23.21 6.28
CA TYR A 212 10.47 -22.14 5.81
C TYR A 212 10.28 -22.17 4.29
N ARG A 213 11.38 -22.31 3.55
CA ARG A 213 11.33 -22.42 2.09
C ARG A 213 10.62 -23.70 1.62
N GLN A 214 10.84 -24.82 2.29
CA GLN A 214 10.16 -26.09 1.99
C GLN A 214 8.67 -26.04 2.26
N ALA A 215 8.22 -25.29 3.26
CA ALA A 215 6.79 -25.08 3.54
C ALA A 215 6.07 -24.43 2.36
N ASN A 216 6.79 -23.70 1.51
CA ASN A 216 6.28 -23.08 0.27
C ASN A 216 4.96 -22.32 0.48
N ILE A 217 4.87 -21.57 1.59
CA ILE A 217 3.67 -20.78 1.96
C ILE A 217 3.33 -19.72 0.92
N ALA A 218 4.31 -19.32 0.12
CA ALA A 218 4.13 -18.43 -1.02
C ALA A 218 3.06 -18.94 -2.01
N ARG A 219 3.00 -20.26 -2.21
CA ARG A 219 2.09 -20.93 -3.13
C ARG A 219 0.94 -21.64 -2.38
N TYR A 220 1.23 -22.17 -1.22
CA TYR A 220 0.31 -22.98 -0.41
C TYR A 220 0.15 -22.37 0.99
N PRO A 221 -0.57 -21.24 1.12
CA PRO A 221 -0.75 -20.57 2.41
C PRO A 221 -1.48 -21.46 3.45
N SER A 222 -2.21 -22.50 3.01
CA SER A 222 -2.82 -23.50 3.90
C SER A 222 -1.82 -24.34 4.68
N HIS A 223 -0.53 -24.35 4.31
CA HIS A 223 0.54 -24.98 5.11
C HIS A 223 0.85 -24.21 6.39
N LEU A 224 0.29 -23.01 6.53
CA LEU A 224 0.46 -22.16 7.70
C LEU A 224 -0.91 -21.88 8.33
N PRO A 225 -1.17 -22.27 9.59
CA PRO A 225 -2.37 -21.88 10.30
C PRO A 225 -2.51 -20.36 10.35
N GLY A 226 -3.68 -19.85 9.97
CA GLY A 226 -3.98 -18.42 10.00
C GLY A 226 -4.83 -18.05 11.22
N CYS A 227 -4.74 -16.80 11.68
CA CYS A 227 -5.62 -16.23 12.71
C CYS A 227 -6.67 -15.28 12.12
N GLY A 228 -6.56 -14.96 10.85
CA GLY A 228 -7.50 -14.09 10.11
C GLY A 228 -8.84 -14.75 9.82
N PRO A 229 -9.83 -13.97 9.34
CA PRO A 229 -11.21 -14.43 9.15
C PRO A 229 -11.42 -15.37 7.97
N TYR A 230 -10.51 -15.39 7.02
CA TYR A 230 -10.66 -16.17 5.78
C TYR A 230 -9.57 -17.22 5.64
N ARG A 231 -9.85 -18.20 4.80
CA ARG A 231 -8.87 -19.16 4.26
C ARG A 231 -8.89 -19.08 2.73
N LEU A 232 -7.77 -19.31 2.09
CA LEU A 232 -7.71 -19.46 0.65
C LEU A 232 -8.38 -20.78 0.26
N ALA A 233 -9.43 -20.72 -0.54
CA ALA A 233 -10.14 -21.89 -1.06
C ALA A 233 -9.57 -22.30 -2.42
N GLU A 234 -9.26 -21.32 -3.28
CA GLU A 234 -8.75 -21.56 -4.62
C GLU A 234 -7.82 -20.43 -5.06
N TRP A 235 -6.79 -20.76 -5.82
CA TRP A 235 -5.93 -19.81 -6.53
C TRP A 235 -5.62 -20.34 -7.92
N GLU A 236 -6.32 -19.80 -8.91
CA GLU A 236 -6.00 -20.01 -10.31
C GLU A 236 -5.17 -18.83 -10.81
N HIS A 237 -3.90 -19.08 -11.08
CA HIS A 237 -2.91 -18.04 -11.38
C HIS A 237 -3.32 -17.18 -12.58
N ASN A 238 -3.22 -15.84 -12.44
CA ASN A 238 -3.67 -14.84 -13.41
C ASN A 238 -5.17 -14.88 -13.75
N ARG A 239 -5.99 -15.57 -12.98
CA ARG A 239 -7.42 -15.65 -13.18
C ARG A 239 -8.21 -15.18 -11.97
N HIS A 240 -8.08 -15.87 -10.83
CA HIS A 240 -8.77 -15.46 -9.59
C HIS A 240 -8.17 -16.08 -8.32
N LEU A 241 -8.54 -15.49 -7.18
CA LEU A 241 -8.30 -16.01 -5.84
C LEU A 241 -9.61 -16.00 -5.06
N LEU A 242 -10.06 -17.19 -4.64
CA LEU A 242 -11.27 -17.36 -3.83
C LEU A 242 -10.91 -17.52 -2.36
N PHE A 243 -11.38 -16.59 -1.54
CA PHE A 243 -11.26 -16.65 -0.09
C PHE A 243 -12.60 -17.03 0.52
N GLN A 244 -12.59 -18.04 1.38
CA GLN A 244 -13.75 -18.52 2.11
C GLN A 244 -13.67 -18.11 3.57
N ARG A 245 -14.76 -17.54 4.09
CA ARG A 245 -14.89 -17.20 5.50
C ARG A 245 -14.86 -18.47 6.36
N LYS A 246 -14.18 -18.41 7.49
CA LYS A 246 -14.15 -19.51 8.46
C LYS A 246 -15.48 -19.60 9.21
N ALA A 247 -16.01 -20.82 9.37
CA ALA A 247 -17.29 -21.06 10.02
C ALA A 247 -17.26 -20.71 11.52
N HIS A 248 -16.11 -20.92 12.17
CA HIS A 248 -15.90 -20.68 13.61
C HIS A 248 -14.64 -19.84 13.80
N TRP A 249 -14.71 -18.58 13.40
CA TRP A 249 -13.60 -17.67 13.63
C TRP A 249 -13.67 -17.12 15.06
N TRP A 250 -12.53 -17.07 15.73
CA TRP A 250 -12.43 -16.70 17.15
C TRP A 250 -13.06 -15.32 17.46
N ALA A 251 -13.02 -14.36 16.51
CA ALA A 251 -13.56 -13.03 16.73
C ALA A 251 -15.09 -12.95 16.62
N ASP A 252 -15.77 -14.00 16.13
CA ASP A 252 -17.24 -14.02 16.01
C ASP A 252 -17.96 -13.90 17.36
N GLY A 253 -17.28 -14.26 18.44
CA GLY A 253 -17.79 -14.16 19.82
C GLY A 253 -17.65 -12.79 20.47
N LEU A 254 -16.90 -11.85 19.87
CA LEU A 254 -16.63 -10.55 20.47
C LEU A 254 -17.88 -9.64 20.51
N ARG A 255 -18.11 -9.00 21.64
CA ARG A 255 -19.22 -8.05 21.84
C ARG A 255 -18.73 -6.83 22.62
N PRO A 256 -18.76 -5.60 22.06
CA PRO A 256 -19.05 -5.28 20.67
C PRO A 256 -17.97 -5.81 19.72
N ALA A 257 -18.35 -6.17 18.49
CA ALA A 257 -17.38 -6.58 17.47
C ALA A 257 -16.64 -5.34 16.94
N PRO A 258 -15.28 -5.28 17.02
CA PRO A 258 -14.52 -4.19 16.44
C PRO A 258 -14.70 -4.15 14.91
N PHE A 259 -14.72 -2.93 14.32
CA PHE A 259 -14.88 -2.81 12.87
C PHE A 259 -13.79 -3.56 12.10
N VAL A 260 -12.54 -3.46 12.53
CA VAL A 260 -11.38 -4.14 11.89
C VAL A 260 -11.45 -5.67 11.93
N LEU A 261 -12.29 -6.22 12.80
CA LEU A 261 -12.53 -7.67 12.92
C LEU A 261 -13.88 -8.09 12.30
N GLN A 262 -14.45 -7.28 11.39
CA GLN A 262 -15.63 -7.70 10.64
C GLN A 262 -15.24 -8.59 9.45
N ALA A 263 -16.00 -9.66 9.25
CA ALA A 263 -15.89 -10.56 8.11
C ALA A 263 -17.31 -11.01 7.71
N ARG A 264 -17.97 -10.23 6.84
CA ARG A 264 -19.40 -10.42 6.54
C ARG A 264 -19.64 -11.34 5.35
N ALA A 265 -18.86 -11.19 4.26
CA ALA A 265 -18.99 -12.01 3.08
C ALA A 265 -18.58 -13.46 3.37
N GLN A 266 -19.36 -14.44 2.90
CA GLN A 266 -19.01 -15.87 2.99
C GLN A 266 -17.88 -16.22 2.01
N LEU A 267 -17.90 -15.61 0.84
CA LEU A 267 -16.91 -15.80 -0.23
C LEU A 267 -16.50 -14.44 -0.80
N LEU A 268 -15.19 -14.22 -0.89
CA LEU A 268 -14.58 -13.10 -1.59
C LEU A 268 -13.78 -13.67 -2.76
N ASP A 269 -14.17 -13.31 -3.98
CA ASP A 269 -13.50 -13.77 -5.20
C ASP A 269 -12.79 -12.59 -5.87
N TYR A 270 -11.46 -12.58 -5.80
CA TYR A 270 -10.64 -11.57 -6.45
C TYR A 270 -10.32 -11.98 -7.87
N VAL A 271 -11.05 -11.42 -8.81
CA VAL A 271 -10.93 -11.72 -10.25
C VAL A 271 -9.86 -10.85 -10.89
N ILE A 272 -8.90 -11.48 -11.59
CA ILE A 272 -7.80 -10.78 -12.25
C ILE A 272 -8.25 -10.28 -13.62
N VAL A 273 -8.47 -8.96 -13.73
CA VAL A 273 -8.83 -8.30 -14.99
C VAL A 273 -7.87 -7.11 -15.20
N PRO A 274 -6.77 -7.28 -15.96
CA PRO A 274 -5.78 -6.23 -16.16
C PRO A 274 -6.32 -5.00 -16.88
N ASP A 275 -7.11 -5.20 -17.93
CA ASP A 275 -7.67 -4.11 -18.76
C ASP A 275 -8.87 -3.44 -18.09
N ASP A 276 -8.83 -2.10 -17.98
CA ASP A 276 -9.87 -1.32 -17.31
C ASP A 276 -11.20 -1.31 -18.09
N ALA A 277 -11.17 -1.35 -19.43
CA ALA A 277 -12.38 -1.36 -20.25
C ALA A 277 -13.07 -2.73 -20.17
N ALA A 278 -12.30 -3.82 -20.17
CA ALA A 278 -12.80 -5.17 -19.92
C ALA A 278 -13.42 -5.29 -18.52
N ALA A 279 -12.76 -4.76 -17.49
CA ALA A 279 -13.28 -4.73 -16.12
C ALA A 279 -14.59 -3.93 -16.01
N ALA A 280 -14.71 -2.80 -16.72
CA ALA A 280 -15.95 -2.02 -16.76
C ALA A 280 -17.09 -2.77 -17.46
N LEU A 281 -16.77 -3.56 -18.49
CA LEU A 281 -17.76 -4.40 -19.17
C LEU A 281 -18.21 -5.54 -18.25
N ALA A 282 -17.27 -6.21 -17.58
CA ALA A 282 -17.56 -7.28 -16.61
C ALA A 282 -18.44 -6.75 -15.44
N LEU A 283 -18.16 -5.55 -14.92
CA LEU A 283 -18.99 -4.91 -13.90
C LEU A 283 -20.44 -4.67 -14.40
N ARG A 284 -20.61 -4.21 -15.65
CA ARG A 284 -21.94 -4.00 -16.26
C ARG A 284 -22.69 -5.31 -16.54
N ARG A 285 -21.96 -6.40 -16.78
CA ARG A 285 -22.51 -7.75 -16.96
C ARG A 285 -22.76 -8.48 -15.66
N ARG A 286 -22.44 -7.86 -14.51
CA ARG A 286 -22.52 -8.45 -13.18
C ARG A 286 -21.58 -9.67 -13.00
N GLU A 287 -20.50 -9.70 -13.78
CA GLU A 287 -19.37 -10.62 -13.63
C GLU A 287 -18.38 -10.11 -12.59
N LEU A 288 -18.48 -8.83 -12.25
CA LEU A 288 -17.80 -8.16 -11.13
C LEU A 288 -18.84 -7.40 -10.30
N ASP A 289 -18.60 -7.33 -8.98
CA ASP A 289 -19.43 -6.60 -8.03
C ASP A 289 -18.76 -5.34 -7.52
N VAL A 290 -17.42 -5.33 -7.46
CA VAL A 290 -16.61 -4.19 -6.97
C VAL A 290 -15.45 -3.94 -7.92
N PHE A 291 -15.34 -2.69 -8.40
CA PHE A 291 -14.20 -2.22 -9.20
C PHE A 291 -13.50 -1.07 -8.48
N PRO A 292 -12.47 -1.36 -7.65
CA PRO A 292 -11.65 -0.35 -6.99
C PRO A 292 -10.61 0.24 -7.96
N HIS A 293 -10.10 1.43 -7.63
CA HIS A 293 -9.08 2.16 -8.40
C HIS A 293 -9.45 2.39 -9.86
N MET A 294 -10.73 2.65 -10.13
CA MET A 294 -11.21 2.93 -11.49
C MET A 294 -10.59 4.23 -12.02
N PRO A 295 -10.09 4.26 -13.27
CA PRO A 295 -9.60 5.50 -13.87
C PRO A 295 -10.66 6.60 -13.89
N ALA A 296 -10.27 7.86 -13.63
CA ALA A 296 -11.19 8.99 -13.50
C ALA A 296 -12.11 9.16 -14.72
N SER A 297 -11.57 9.00 -15.94
CA SER A 297 -12.33 9.11 -17.18
C SER A 297 -13.41 8.02 -17.31
N LEU A 298 -13.07 6.79 -16.95
CA LEU A 298 -14.00 5.65 -16.97
C LEU A 298 -15.08 5.80 -15.89
N PHE A 299 -14.67 6.20 -14.68
CA PHE A 299 -15.56 6.49 -13.56
C PHE A 299 -16.61 7.54 -13.94
N GLN A 300 -16.20 8.69 -14.52
CA GLN A 300 -17.11 9.74 -14.91
C GLN A 300 -18.03 9.30 -16.06
N ARG A 301 -17.52 8.57 -17.04
CA ARG A 301 -18.33 8.04 -18.15
C ARG A 301 -19.42 7.10 -17.64
N LEU A 302 -19.11 6.18 -16.74
CA LEU A 302 -20.10 5.26 -16.16
C LEU A 302 -21.07 6.01 -15.24
N LYS A 303 -20.59 6.92 -14.41
CA LYS A 303 -21.41 7.73 -13.51
C LYS A 303 -22.39 8.64 -14.28
N ALA A 304 -22.05 9.09 -15.47
CA ALA A 304 -22.94 9.86 -16.36
C ALA A 304 -24.07 9.01 -16.97
N SER A 305 -23.87 7.69 -17.12
CA SER A 305 -24.86 6.77 -17.71
C SER A 305 -26.02 6.52 -16.75
N ALA A 306 -27.26 6.81 -17.19
CA ALA A 306 -28.47 6.55 -16.41
C ALA A 306 -28.62 5.04 -16.09
N ALA A 307 -28.38 4.18 -17.09
CA ALA A 307 -28.45 2.71 -16.91
C ALA A 307 -27.41 2.22 -15.88
N ALA A 308 -26.17 2.74 -15.92
CA ALA A 308 -25.16 2.35 -14.93
C ALA A 308 -25.53 2.81 -13.52
N ARG A 309 -26.12 3.99 -13.33
CA ARG A 309 -26.58 4.47 -12.02
C ARG A 309 -27.74 3.66 -11.42
N GLN A 310 -28.52 2.97 -12.25
CA GLN A 310 -29.57 2.06 -11.75
C GLN A 310 -28.97 0.80 -11.11
N GLU A 311 -27.79 0.36 -11.54
CA GLU A 311 -27.17 -0.89 -11.11
C GLU A 311 -25.97 -0.69 -10.19
N LEU A 312 -25.30 0.47 -10.25
CA LEU A 312 -24.05 0.75 -9.57
C LEU A 312 -24.16 1.93 -8.62
N VAL A 313 -23.34 1.90 -7.57
CA VAL A 313 -23.04 3.02 -6.67
C VAL A 313 -21.60 3.45 -6.92
N PHE A 314 -21.37 4.78 -6.94
CA PHE A 314 -20.08 5.37 -7.26
C PHE A 314 -19.52 6.11 -6.06
N TYR A 315 -18.31 5.77 -5.66
CA TYR A 315 -17.60 6.36 -4.53
C TYR A 315 -16.33 7.06 -5.01
N ALA A 316 -16.06 8.25 -4.49
CA ALA A 316 -14.81 8.98 -4.73
C ALA A 316 -14.28 9.48 -3.38
N GLN A 317 -13.03 9.17 -3.06
CA GLN A 317 -12.35 9.59 -1.84
C GLN A 317 -10.99 10.22 -2.19
N PRO A 318 -10.54 11.29 -1.51
CA PRO A 318 -9.16 11.74 -1.60
C PRO A 318 -8.21 10.58 -1.31
N SER A 319 -7.12 10.45 -2.07
CA SER A 319 -6.08 9.48 -1.79
C SER A 319 -4.77 10.16 -1.40
N TYR A 320 -3.84 9.39 -0.87
CA TYR A 320 -2.52 9.86 -0.49
C TYR A 320 -1.46 9.61 -1.58
N ASP A 321 -1.87 9.12 -2.73
CA ASP A 321 -0.99 8.84 -3.86
C ASP A 321 -0.66 10.12 -4.63
N LEU A 322 0.61 10.52 -4.62
CA LEU A 322 1.11 11.75 -5.22
C LEU A 322 1.72 11.50 -6.60
N VAL A 323 1.18 12.10 -7.64
CA VAL A 323 1.83 12.16 -8.95
C VAL A 323 2.93 13.22 -8.90
N SER A 324 4.16 12.81 -9.26
CA SER A 324 5.35 13.65 -9.15
C SER A 324 6.30 13.45 -10.33
N VAL A 325 7.13 14.46 -10.56
CA VAL A 325 8.24 14.44 -11.51
C VAL A 325 9.55 14.54 -10.73
N GLY A 326 10.48 13.61 -10.92
CA GLY A 326 11.77 13.63 -10.27
C GLY A 326 12.89 14.00 -11.23
N PHE A 327 13.92 14.67 -10.70
CA PHE A 327 15.14 15.03 -11.39
C PHE A 327 16.32 14.21 -10.88
N ASN A 328 17.18 13.72 -11.77
CA ASN A 328 18.44 13.11 -11.37
C ASN A 328 19.45 14.20 -11.01
N THR A 329 19.58 14.49 -9.71
CA THR A 329 20.41 15.61 -9.23
C THR A 329 21.92 15.40 -9.41
N ARG A 330 22.38 14.18 -9.74
CA ARG A 330 23.78 13.88 -10.06
C ARG A 330 24.16 14.17 -11.51
N ARG A 331 23.19 14.32 -12.41
CA ARG A 331 23.47 14.72 -13.78
C ARG A 331 24.01 16.15 -13.81
N ALA A 332 25.08 16.40 -14.55
CA ALA A 332 25.71 17.72 -14.67
C ALA A 332 24.71 18.81 -15.08
N LEU A 333 23.73 18.47 -15.93
CA LEU A 333 22.66 19.36 -16.37
C LEU A 333 21.73 19.78 -15.21
N LEU A 334 21.58 18.93 -14.18
CA LEU A 334 20.56 19.04 -13.15
C LEU A 334 21.13 19.17 -11.72
N ASN A 335 22.44 19.26 -11.56
CA ASN A 335 23.05 19.44 -10.24
C ASN A 335 22.74 20.82 -9.62
N ASN A 336 22.57 21.86 -10.46
CA ASN A 336 22.20 23.19 -10.02
C ASN A 336 20.70 23.28 -9.72
N LYS A 337 20.34 23.68 -8.50
CA LYS A 337 18.94 23.82 -8.08
C LYS A 337 18.14 24.83 -8.91
N LEU A 338 18.76 25.91 -9.38
CA LEU A 338 18.06 26.91 -10.21
C LEU A 338 17.63 26.31 -11.55
N THR A 339 18.44 25.41 -12.12
CA THR A 339 18.05 24.66 -13.33
C THR A 339 16.82 23.78 -13.05
N ARG A 340 16.82 23.05 -11.93
CA ARG A 340 15.67 22.22 -11.54
C ARG A 340 14.42 23.06 -11.26
N GLN A 341 14.57 24.18 -10.57
CA GLN A 341 13.50 25.16 -10.34
C GLN A 341 12.96 25.74 -11.65
N ALA A 342 13.82 26.03 -12.62
CA ALA A 342 13.40 26.50 -13.94
C ALA A 342 12.55 25.45 -14.66
N LEU A 343 13.04 24.21 -14.72
CA LEU A 343 12.33 23.10 -15.35
C LEU A 343 11.01 22.80 -14.64
N GLY A 344 10.97 22.88 -13.32
CA GLY A 344 9.74 22.71 -12.53
C GLY A 344 8.64 23.71 -12.90
N ARG A 345 9.00 24.92 -13.33
CA ARG A 345 8.05 25.96 -13.79
C ARG A 345 7.44 25.69 -15.17
N LEU A 346 7.88 24.63 -15.85
CA LEU A 346 7.33 24.21 -17.14
C LEU A 346 6.22 23.16 -17.03
N PHE A 347 5.95 22.65 -15.83
CA PHE A 347 4.78 21.85 -15.55
C PHE A 347 3.59 22.74 -15.18
N ASP A 348 2.40 22.37 -15.63
CA ASP A 348 1.13 22.99 -15.27
C ASP A 348 0.30 22.04 -14.40
N PRO A 349 0.50 22.01 -13.07
CA PRO A 349 -0.21 21.05 -12.21
C PRO A 349 -1.73 21.15 -12.29
N ALA A 350 -2.29 22.36 -12.42
CA ALA A 350 -3.74 22.55 -12.50
C ALA A 350 -4.32 22.06 -13.84
N GLY A 351 -3.68 22.43 -14.95
CA GLY A 351 -4.07 21.95 -16.28
C GLY A 351 -3.90 20.43 -16.40
N LEU A 352 -2.81 19.87 -15.84
CA LEU A 352 -2.56 18.43 -15.82
C LEU A 352 -3.57 17.66 -14.97
N LEU A 353 -3.96 18.17 -13.79
CA LEU A 353 -5.01 17.57 -12.97
C LEU A 353 -6.33 17.53 -13.74
N THR A 354 -6.68 18.62 -14.43
CA THR A 354 -7.88 18.69 -15.26
C THR A 354 -7.81 17.71 -16.44
N ALA A 355 -6.69 17.69 -17.16
CA ALA A 355 -6.53 16.88 -18.37
C ALA A 355 -6.46 15.36 -18.08
N THR A 356 -5.85 14.95 -16.96
CA THR A 356 -5.62 13.53 -16.66
C THR A 356 -6.61 12.95 -15.67
N GLN A 357 -7.13 13.77 -14.73
CA GLN A 357 -8.00 13.35 -13.65
C GLN A 357 -9.39 14.01 -13.68
N LEU A 358 -9.71 14.78 -14.74
CA LEU A 358 -10.97 15.54 -14.87
C LEU A 358 -11.22 16.46 -13.65
N GLY A 359 -10.16 17.02 -13.09
CA GLY A 359 -10.21 17.86 -11.90
C GLY A 359 -10.40 17.11 -10.57
N GLN A 360 -10.42 15.78 -10.59
CA GLN A 360 -10.60 14.97 -9.39
C GLN A 360 -9.26 14.65 -8.73
N GLY A 361 -9.09 15.15 -7.53
CA GLY A 361 -7.84 15.10 -6.78
C GLY A 361 -7.54 16.47 -6.15
N SER A 362 -6.36 16.65 -5.62
CA SER A 362 -5.94 17.91 -5.02
C SER A 362 -4.53 18.31 -5.46
N LEU A 363 -4.32 19.61 -5.70
CA LEU A 363 -3.00 20.14 -6.05
C LEU A 363 -2.03 19.96 -4.89
N ALA A 364 -0.79 19.63 -5.20
CA ALA A 364 0.22 19.33 -4.19
C ALA A 364 1.25 20.46 -4.06
N VAL A 365 1.65 20.77 -2.83
CA VAL A 365 2.81 21.66 -2.55
C VAL A 365 4.06 20.87 -2.17
N GLY A 366 3.91 19.60 -1.79
CA GLY A 366 4.99 18.71 -1.33
C GLY A 366 4.51 17.29 -1.09
N LEU A 367 5.29 16.56 -0.27
CA LEU A 367 5.03 15.16 0.08
C LEU A 367 4.03 15.00 1.25
N VAL A 368 3.71 16.07 1.96
CA VAL A 368 2.72 16.06 3.05
C VAL A 368 1.36 16.40 2.47
N PRO A 369 0.33 15.54 2.65
CA PRO A 369 -0.97 15.75 2.03
C PRO A 369 -1.74 16.94 2.68
N PRO A 370 -2.68 17.57 1.95
CA PRO A 370 -3.36 18.80 2.38
C PRO A 370 -4.19 18.67 3.66
N ASP A 371 -4.73 17.48 3.95
CA ASP A 371 -5.52 17.17 5.15
C ASP A 371 -4.67 16.91 6.39
N SER A 372 -3.35 16.82 6.24
CA SER A 372 -2.43 16.60 7.36
C SER A 372 -2.26 17.86 8.22
N GLN A 373 -2.30 17.70 9.55
CA GLN A 373 -1.96 18.76 10.50
C GLN A 373 -0.54 19.33 10.34
N PHE A 374 0.32 18.63 9.60
CA PHE A 374 1.71 19.01 9.31
C PHE A 374 1.88 19.70 7.95
N TYR A 375 0.79 19.88 7.21
CA TYR A 375 0.82 20.56 5.93
C TYR A 375 1.37 21.99 6.04
N ASN A 376 2.17 22.41 5.08
CA ASN A 376 2.71 23.76 5.03
C ASN A 376 1.87 24.64 4.11
N ASP A 377 0.85 25.27 4.66
CA ASP A 377 -0.09 26.16 4.00
C ASP A 377 0.53 27.49 3.51
N SER A 378 1.74 27.84 3.99
CA SER A 378 2.45 29.02 3.50
C SER A 378 3.12 28.83 2.14
N LEU A 379 3.25 27.58 1.65
CA LEU A 379 3.81 27.28 0.35
C LEU A 379 2.72 27.31 -0.73
N PRO A 380 2.83 28.19 -1.75
CA PRO A 380 1.89 28.16 -2.86
C PRO A 380 2.12 26.92 -3.74
N VAL A 381 1.09 26.46 -4.44
CA VAL A 381 1.22 25.50 -5.53
C VAL A 381 2.22 26.03 -6.57
N LEU A 382 3.01 25.14 -7.16
CA LEU A 382 3.98 25.53 -8.18
C LEU A 382 3.25 25.94 -9.46
N ALA A 383 3.27 27.24 -9.76
CA ALA A 383 2.62 27.75 -10.95
C ALA A 383 3.45 27.50 -12.22
N TYR A 384 2.77 27.20 -13.33
CA TYR A 384 3.34 27.22 -14.67
C TYR A 384 3.78 28.63 -15.01
N ALA A 385 5.07 28.85 -15.23
CA ALA A 385 5.65 30.19 -15.41
C ALA A 385 6.90 30.18 -16.33
N PRO A 386 6.73 30.03 -17.66
CA PRO A 386 7.85 29.94 -18.60
C PRO A 386 8.79 31.16 -18.57
N ALA A 387 8.27 32.37 -18.36
CA ALA A 387 9.11 33.59 -18.22
C ALA A 387 10.03 33.50 -17.00
N ARG A 388 9.51 32.98 -15.86
CA ARG A 388 10.31 32.75 -14.67
C ARG A 388 11.33 31.65 -14.87
N ALA A 389 10.97 30.59 -15.63
CA ALA A 389 11.90 29.52 -16.00
C ALA A 389 13.11 30.07 -16.78
N MET A 390 12.89 30.93 -17.77
CA MET A 390 13.99 31.58 -18.52
C MET A 390 14.89 32.44 -17.62
N ALA A 391 14.31 33.19 -16.69
CA ALA A 391 15.09 33.98 -15.74
C ALA A 391 15.97 33.10 -14.84
N LEU A 392 15.43 31.99 -14.32
CA LEU A 392 16.16 31.04 -13.50
C LEU A 392 17.26 30.31 -14.29
N LEU A 393 17.03 29.96 -15.56
CA LEU A 393 18.07 29.38 -16.41
C LEU A 393 19.25 30.33 -16.57
N ARG A 394 18.99 31.62 -16.84
CA ARG A 394 20.07 32.64 -16.94
C ARG A 394 20.84 32.76 -15.62
N GLN A 395 20.14 32.78 -14.48
CA GLN A 395 20.77 32.81 -13.15
C GLN A 395 21.62 31.57 -12.87
N ALA A 396 21.22 30.41 -13.45
CA ALA A 396 21.97 29.16 -13.36
C ALA A 396 23.18 29.08 -14.31
N GLY A 397 23.46 30.14 -15.07
CA GLY A 397 24.60 30.23 -16.01
C GLY A 397 24.30 29.70 -17.41
N TRP A 398 23.03 29.44 -17.73
CA TRP A 398 22.63 29.05 -19.07
C TRP A 398 22.51 30.24 -19.99
N GLN A 399 23.09 30.17 -21.18
CA GLN A 399 23.06 31.20 -22.21
C GLN A 399 22.25 30.70 -23.42
N LYS A 400 21.28 31.49 -23.86
CA LYS A 400 20.50 31.16 -25.05
C LYS A 400 21.38 31.39 -26.29
N GLN A 401 21.46 30.36 -27.15
CA GLN A 401 22.29 30.40 -28.34
C GLN A 401 21.57 31.07 -29.52
N PRO A 402 22.26 31.76 -30.42
CA PRO A 402 21.66 32.35 -31.62
C PRO A 402 20.98 31.34 -32.54
N ALA A 403 21.56 30.13 -32.66
CA ALA A 403 21.01 29.02 -33.43
C ALA A 403 19.84 28.28 -32.73
N GLY A 404 19.42 28.77 -31.55
CA GLY A 404 18.45 28.13 -30.67
C GLY A 404 19.11 27.24 -29.60
N GLY A 405 18.31 26.87 -28.59
CA GLY A 405 18.78 26.07 -27.47
C GLY A 405 19.48 26.88 -26.37
N TRP A 406 19.98 26.17 -25.36
CA TRP A 406 20.68 26.73 -24.21
C TRP A 406 21.99 26.00 -24.01
N TYR A 407 23.05 26.73 -23.69
CA TYR A 407 24.40 26.21 -23.45
C TYR A 407 24.93 26.78 -22.13
N ASN A 408 25.61 25.93 -21.37
CA ASN A 408 26.27 26.36 -20.15
C ASN A 408 27.79 26.15 -20.29
N ALA A 409 28.53 27.23 -20.37
CA ALA A 409 29.99 27.20 -20.59
C ALA A 409 30.75 26.59 -19.41
N THR A 410 30.23 26.70 -18.18
CA THR A 410 30.87 26.12 -16.98
C THR A 410 30.92 24.62 -17.00
N ILE A 411 29.86 23.95 -17.51
CA ILE A 411 29.79 22.48 -17.60
C ILE A 411 30.06 21.96 -19.02
N GLY A 412 30.19 22.86 -20.01
CA GLY A 412 30.49 22.50 -21.39
C GLY A 412 29.38 21.75 -22.13
N LEU A 413 28.12 21.89 -21.74
CA LEU A 413 27.01 21.08 -22.26
C LEU A 413 25.83 21.93 -22.75
N PRO A 414 25.13 21.49 -23.81
CA PRO A 414 23.80 22.00 -24.17
C PRO A 414 22.74 21.46 -23.22
N LEU A 415 21.66 22.21 -22.99
CA LEU A 415 20.51 21.77 -22.20
C LEU A 415 19.59 20.93 -23.09
N ALA A 416 19.75 19.61 -23.03
CA ALA A 416 18.89 18.62 -23.67
C ALA A 416 18.57 17.51 -22.67
N LEU A 417 17.33 17.07 -22.58
CA LEU A 417 16.84 16.20 -21.51
C LEU A 417 16.25 14.90 -22.04
N THR A 418 16.44 13.85 -21.29
CA THR A 418 15.74 12.57 -21.46
C THR A 418 14.73 12.38 -20.34
N LEU A 419 13.45 12.19 -20.71
CA LEU A 419 12.35 11.95 -19.79
C LEU A 419 11.86 10.52 -19.92
N ARG A 420 11.76 9.82 -18.80
CA ARG A 420 11.30 8.42 -18.72
C ARG A 420 10.05 8.29 -17.87
N TYR A 421 9.15 7.39 -18.26
CA TYR A 421 7.95 7.07 -17.50
C TYR A 421 7.44 5.66 -17.85
N ARG A 422 6.50 5.14 -17.06
CA ARG A 422 5.88 3.82 -17.24
C ARG A 422 4.85 3.87 -18.37
N SER A 423 5.05 3.05 -19.40
CA SER A 423 4.31 3.11 -20.68
C SER A 423 2.82 2.77 -20.57
N ASP A 424 2.40 2.00 -19.57
CA ASP A 424 1.02 1.61 -19.31
C ASP A 424 0.18 2.69 -18.58
N GLU A 425 0.79 3.83 -18.20
CA GLU A 425 0.12 4.95 -17.52
C GLU A 425 -0.14 6.11 -18.49
N SER A 426 -1.34 6.18 -19.06
CA SER A 426 -1.72 7.22 -20.03
C SER A 426 -1.62 8.66 -19.48
N ALA A 427 -1.84 8.85 -18.18
CA ALA A 427 -1.66 10.13 -17.51
C ALA A 427 -0.21 10.60 -17.59
N PHE A 428 0.77 9.70 -17.48
CA PHE A 428 2.18 10.05 -17.55
C PHE A 428 2.60 10.47 -18.97
N ALA A 429 2.02 9.87 -20.00
CA ALA A 429 2.20 10.30 -21.38
C ALA A 429 1.74 11.75 -21.57
N THR A 430 0.56 12.10 -21.04
CA THR A 430 0.02 13.47 -21.10
C THR A 430 0.93 14.47 -20.38
N ILE A 431 1.44 14.12 -19.18
CA ILE A 431 2.38 14.95 -18.42
C ILE A 431 3.69 15.16 -19.19
N ALA A 432 4.24 14.09 -19.78
CA ALA A 432 5.48 14.13 -20.55
C ALA A 432 5.35 15.02 -21.79
N LEU A 433 4.25 14.88 -22.53
CA LEU A 433 3.97 15.69 -23.74
C LEU A 433 3.74 17.17 -23.41
N GLN A 434 3.02 17.48 -22.31
CA GLN A 434 2.84 18.87 -21.86
C GLN A 434 4.19 19.49 -21.51
N PHE A 435 5.05 18.79 -20.75
CA PHE A 435 6.39 19.27 -20.42
C PHE A 435 7.26 19.47 -21.67
N GLN A 436 7.29 18.49 -22.58
CA GLN A 436 8.02 18.58 -23.85
C GLN A 436 7.59 19.81 -24.65
N ALA A 437 6.29 20.04 -24.81
CA ALA A 437 5.74 21.18 -25.54
C ALA A 437 6.11 22.51 -24.87
N ALA A 438 6.06 22.59 -23.54
CA ALA A 438 6.46 23.76 -22.78
C ALA A 438 7.97 24.04 -22.90
N ALA A 439 8.80 23.00 -22.81
CA ALA A 439 10.26 23.07 -22.96
C ALA A 439 10.66 23.48 -24.39
N ALA A 440 10.01 22.94 -25.40
CA ALA A 440 10.27 23.24 -26.82
C ALA A 440 10.02 24.73 -27.14
N LYS A 441 9.00 25.36 -26.55
CA LYS A 441 8.75 26.81 -26.68
C LYS A 441 9.92 27.66 -26.16
N LEU A 442 10.71 27.13 -25.25
CA LEU A 442 11.92 27.78 -24.73
C LEU A 442 13.19 27.35 -25.49
N GLY A 443 13.10 26.43 -26.43
CA GLY A 443 14.24 25.87 -27.16
C GLY A 443 15.00 24.81 -26.35
N ILE A 444 14.35 24.08 -25.45
CA ILE A 444 14.93 22.98 -24.68
C ILE A 444 14.45 21.66 -25.28
N PRO A 445 15.32 20.87 -25.96
CA PRO A 445 14.98 19.57 -26.46
C PRO A 445 14.69 18.58 -25.32
N VAL A 446 13.57 17.86 -25.42
CA VAL A 446 13.21 16.78 -24.48
C VAL A 446 12.90 15.52 -25.26
N ARG A 447 13.69 14.46 -25.04
CA ARG A 447 13.45 13.13 -25.61
C ARG A 447 12.61 12.32 -24.63
N ILE A 448 11.40 11.95 -25.04
CA ILE A 448 10.49 11.12 -24.26
C ILE A 448 10.75 9.65 -24.57
N LEU A 449 10.96 8.83 -23.53
CA LEU A 449 11.23 7.40 -23.62
C LEU A 449 10.32 6.63 -22.64
N PRO A 450 9.14 6.20 -23.08
CA PRO A 450 8.28 5.30 -22.29
C PRO A 450 8.95 3.93 -22.16
N LEU A 451 8.82 3.30 -20.98
CA LEU A 451 9.37 1.98 -20.68
C LEU A 451 8.33 1.14 -19.95
N GLU A 452 8.41 -0.17 -20.14
CA GLU A 452 7.69 -1.14 -19.33
C GLU A 452 8.17 -1.06 -17.84
N ALA A 453 7.32 -1.48 -16.89
CA ALA A 453 7.54 -1.27 -15.45
C ALA A 453 8.88 -1.80 -14.94
N SER A 454 9.28 -3.03 -15.31
CA SER A 454 10.51 -3.66 -14.86
C SER A 454 11.75 -3.00 -15.48
N SER A 455 11.68 -2.68 -16.77
CA SER A 455 12.73 -1.96 -17.50
C SER A 455 12.91 -0.55 -16.96
N LEU A 456 11.82 0.14 -16.62
CA LEU A 456 11.87 1.46 -15.98
C LEU A 456 12.56 1.37 -14.61
N ALA A 457 12.19 0.41 -13.77
CA ALA A 457 12.77 0.24 -12.44
C ALA A 457 14.30 0.03 -12.53
N THR A 458 14.77 -0.82 -13.44
CA THR A 458 16.19 -1.06 -13.68
C THR A 458 16.90 0.20 -14.17
N THR A 459 16.31 0.92 -15.14
CA THR A 459 16.85 2.16 -15.71
C THR A 459 16.97 3.26 -14.67
N LEU A 460 15.95 3.43 -13.81
CA LEU A 460 15.96 4.43 -12.76
C LEU A 460 16.99 4.11 -11.66
N LYS A 461 17.16 2.84 -11.29
CA LYS A 461 18.21 2.41 -10.35
C LYS A 461 19.62 2.64 -10.92
N ALA A 462 19.81 2.41 -12.21
CA ALA A 462 21.08 2.69 -12.89
C ALA A 462 21.36 4.21 -13.05
N GLY A 463 20.38 5.09 -12.80
CA GLY A 463 20.53 6.54 -12.98
C GLY A 463 20.57 6.98 -14.45
N ASP A 464 20.10 6.14 -15.40
CA ASP A 464 20.08 6.47 -16.83
C ASP A 464 18.84 7.25 -17.23
N PHE A 465 18.71 8.45 -16.70
CA PHE A 465 17.64 9.42 -16.99
C PHE A 465 18.06 10.82 -16.51
N ASP A 466 17.39 11.83 -17.04
CA ASP A 466 17.45 13.19 -16.51
C ASP A 466 16.18 13.50 -15.70
N VAL A 467 15.03 13.16 -16.26
CA VAL A 467 13.70 13.41 -15.68
C VAL A 467 12.89 12.10 -15.68
N TYR A 468 12.13 11.84 -14.63
CA TYR A 468 11.18 10.72 -14.59
C TYR A 468 9.82 11.14 -14.00
N ILE A 469 8.76 10.43 -14.38
CA ILE A 469 7.41 10.61 -13.83
C ILE A 469 7.04 9.35 -13.06
N ARG A 470 6.48 9.51 -11.86
CA ARG A 470 5.97 8.41 -11.05
C ARG A 470 4.86 8.86 -10.09
N THR A 471 4.09 7.89 -9.63
CA THR A 471 3.26 8.05 -8.43
C THR A 471 4.04 7.64 -7.20
N ILE A 472 4.17 8.54 -6.22
CA ILE A 472 4.68 8.23 -4.88
C ILE A 472 3.49 7.76 -4.05
N LYS A 473 3.58 6.53 -3.53
CA LYS A 473 2.56 5.97 -2.65
C LYS A 473 2.63 6.66 -1.31
N GLY A 474 1.53 7.26 -0.89
CA GLY A 474 1.44 7.99 0.37
C GLY A 474 0.87 7.16 1.50
N ASN A 475 1.22 7.55 2.72
CA ASN A 475 0.67 7.02 3.96
C ASN A 475 0.43 8.20 4.92
N PRO A 476 -0.83 8.46 5.36
CA PRO A 476 -1.11 9.57 6.27
C PRO A 476 -0.62 9.32 7.70
N PHE A 477 -0.28 8.09 8.03
CA PHE A 477 0.19 7.69 9.36
C PHE A 477 1.70 7.77 9.52
N GLY A 478 2.46 8.00 8.45
CA GLY A 478 3.92 7.99 8.49
C GLY A 478 4.53 9.14 7.69
N PHE A 479 5.52 9.79 8.27
CA PHE A 479 6.27 10.89 7.65
C PHE A 479 7.75 10.54 7.50
N ASN A 480 8.08 9.26 7.36
CA ASN A 480 9.44 8.81 7.08
C ASN A 480 9.74 8.92 5.58
N PHE A 481 10.33 10.02 5.17
CA PHE A 481 10.75 10.27 3.78
C PHE A 481 12.22 9.84 3.49
N ALA A 482 12.89 9.23 4.47
CA ALA A 482 14.28 8.79 4.30
C ALA A 482 14.46 7.79 3.12
N PRO A 483 13.57 6.81 2.89
CA PRO A 483 13.67 5.93 1.73
C PRO A 483 13.63 6.65 0.37
N LEU A 484 13.02 7.84 0.32
CA LEU A 484 12.86 8.62 -0.92
C LEU A 484 13.97 9.64 -1.14
N LEU A 485 14.59 10.17 -0.07
CA LEU A 485 15.40 11.38 -0.16
C LEU A 485 16.69 11.36 0.68
N HIS A 486 16.89 10.38 1.57
CA HIS A 486 18.14 10.27 2.35
C HIS A 486 19.28 9.77 1.47
N THR A 487 20.50 10.30 1.69
CA THR A 487 21.70 9.91 0.94
C THR A 487 21.95 8.39 0.96
N ALA A 488 21.74 7.73 2.10
CA ALA A 488 21.92 6.28 2.23
C ALA A 488 20.95 5.45 1.39
N ALA A 489 19.83 6.03 0.91
CA ALA A 489 18.85 5.36 0.07
C ALA A 489 19.12 5.52 -1.45
N ILE A 490 20.20 6.19 -1.83
CA ILE A 490 20.58 6.36 -3.25
C ILE A 490 20.91 4.99 -3.85
N GLY A 491 20.34 4.71 -5.03
CA GLY A 491 20.47 3.41 -5.70
C GLY A 491 19.45 2.35 -5.25
N THR A 492 18.65 2.64 -4.22
CA THR A 492 17.54 1.77 -3.77
C THR A 492 16.18 2.45 -3.93
N GLY A 493 15.82 3.39 -3.07
CA GLY A 493 14.53 4.11 -3.07
C GLY A 493 14.65 5.58 -3.49
N ASN A 494 15.78 6.21 -3.19
CA ASN A 494 16.08 7.58 -3.59
C ASN A 494 16.54 7.64 -5.06
N LEU A 495 15.58 7.67 -5.95
CA LEU A 495 15.82 7.73 -7.40
C LEU A 495 16.33 9.09 -7.87
N THR A 496 16.04 10.17 -7.14
CA THR A 496 16.53 11.52 -7.49
C THR A 496 18.02 11.67 -7.28
N SER A 497 18.65 10.74 -6.57
CA SER A 497 20.04 10.84 -6.09
C SER A 497 20.34 12.12 -5.31
N PHE A 498 19.28 12.78 -4.80
CA PHE A 498 19.39 13.93 -3.94
C PHE A 498 19.91 13.50 -2.56
N GLY A 499 20.74 14.33 -1.94
CA GLY A 499 21.22 14.06 -0.59
C GLY A 499 22.16 15.17 -0.14
N ARG A 500 21.95 15.62 1.11
CA ARG A 500 22.75 16.63 1.79
C ARG A 500 22.77 16.33 3.28
N PRO A 501 23.86 16.62 4.01
CA PRO A 501 23.94 16.35 5.45
C PRO A 501 22.82 17.00 6.26
N ASP A 502 22.42 18.24 5.91
CA ASP A 502 21.32 18.96 6.57
C ASP A 502 19.94 18.33 6.31
N THR A 503 19.73 17.80 5.10
CA THR A 503 18.51 17.08 4.74
C THR A 503 18.46 15.72 5.43
N ASP A 504 19.56 14.98 5.44
CA ASP A 504 19.67 13.68 6.08
C ASP A 504 19.39 13.78 7.59
N TRP A 505 19.99 14.77 8.25
CA TRP A 505 19.69 15.06 9.65
C TRP A 505 18.20 15.38 9.87
N LEU A 506 17.63 16.23 9.00
CA LEU A 506 16.23 16.64 9.13
C LEU A 506 15.27 15.45 8.96
N LEU A 507 15.54 14.55 8.01
CA LEU A 507 14.78 13.33 7.79
C LEU A 507 14.85 12.38 9.00
N GLN A 508 16.05 12.21 9.57
CA GLN A 508 16.25 11.41 10.79
C GLN A 508 15.52 12.03 11.98
N ALA A 509 15.63 13.35 12.17
CA ALA A 509 14.93 14.04 13.26
C ALA A 509 13.40 13.90 13.15
N ILE A 510 12.83 14.02 11.93
CA ILE A 510 11.39 13.85 11.69
C ILE A 510 10.93 12.43 12.06
N SER A 511 11.70 11.42 11.69
CA SER A 511 11.31 10.01 11.85
C SER A 511 11.20 9.54 13.32
N VAL A 512 11.89 10.22 14.24
CA VAL A 512 11.92 9.85 15.66
C VAL A 512 11.23 10.83 16.60
N GLU A 513 10.82 12.01 16.10
CA GLU A 513 10.28 13.09 16.92
C GLU A 513 8.85 12.79 17.40
N GLY A 514 8.68 12.70 18.71
CA GLY A 514 7.37 12.46 19.36
C GLY A 514 6.63 13.74 19.77
N ASN A 515 7.33 14.87 19.95
CA ASN A 515 6.68 16.14 20.31
C ASN A 515 6.02 16.79 19.08
N LEU A 516 4.68 16.81 19.04
CA LEU A 516 3.91 17.30 17.90
C LEU A 516 4.25 18.73 17.45
N PRO A 517 4.37 19.75 18.34
CA PRO A 517 4.80 21.09 17.95
C PRO A 517 6.18 21.12 17.30
N ARG A 518 7.14 20.35 17.82
CA ARG A 518 8.50 20.27 17.29
C ARG A 518 8.50 19.53 15.94
N LYS A 519 7.77 18.43 15.82
CA LYS A 519 7.59 17.69 14.57
C LYS A 519 6.99 18.57 13.47
N ARG A 520 5.96 19.36 13.80
CA ARG A 520 5.36 20.32 12.87
C ARG A 520 6.39 21.31 12.33
N ARG A 521 7.25 21.88 13.19
CA ARG A 521 8.32 22.79 12.74
C ARG A 521 9.32 22.10 11.81
N LEU A 522 9.74 20.87 12.16
CA LEU A 522 10.67 20.08 11.34
C LEU A 522 10.06 19.76 9.97
N LEU A 523 8.80 19.29 9.91
CA LEU A 523 8.12 18.98 8.67
C LEU A 523 7.86 20.22 7.80
N ARG A 524 7.51 21.38 8.37
CA ARG A 524 7.39 22.62 7.62
C ARG A 524 8.72 23.07 7.04
N ARG A 525 9.82 22.98 7.81
CA ARG A 525 11.18 23.24 7.32
C ARG A 525 11.56 22.31 6.18
N PHE A 526 11.25 21.01 6.31
CA PHE A 526 11.50 20.02 5.28
C PHE A 526 10.76 20.34 3.96
N GLN A 527 9.48 20.68 4.04
CA GLN A 527 8.68 21.07 2.87
C GLN A 527 9.25 22.32 2.18
N THR A 528 9.70 23.30 2.94
CA THR A 528 10.36 24.49 2.41
C THR A 528 11.68 24.14 1.71
N LEU A 529 12.52 23.31 2.35
CA LEU A 529 13.79 22.85 1.78
C LEU A 529 13.57 22.09 0.47
N LEU A 530 12.58 21.18 0.41
CA LEU A 530 12.25 20.46 -0.83
C LEU A 530 11.80 21.40 -1.95
N ARG A 531 11.07 22.45 -1.62
CA ARG A 531 10.66 23.49 -2.59
C ARG A 531 11.86 24.26 -3.12
N GLU A 532 12.83 24.57 -2.28
CA GLU A 532 14.05 25.29 -2.65
C GLU A 532 15.03 24.43 -3.45
N GLU A 533 15.30 23.22 -3.01
CA GLU A 533 16.24 22.33 -3.67
C GLU A 533 15.65 21.64 -4.89
N MET A 534 14.34 21.46 -4.92
CA MET A 534 13.53 20.89 -6.01
C MET A 534 14.12 19.59 -6.62
N PRO A 535 14.38 18.55 -5.82
CA PRO A 535 14.76 17.26 -6.37
C PRO A 535 13.58 16.60 -7.09
N LEU A 536 12.36 16.99 -6.73
CA LEU A 536 11.11 16.56 -7.37
C LEU A 536 10.11 17.71 -7.43
N VAL A 537 9.19 17.62 -8.40
CA VAL A 537 8.04 18.51 -8.57
C VAL A 537 6.81 17.73 -8.15
N PRO A 538 6.14 18.09 -7.05
CA PRO A 538 4.83 17.55 -6.72
C PRO A 538 3.80 18.17 -7.66
N LEU A 539 2.94 17.34 -8.27
CA LEU A 539 1.90 17.83 -9.18
C LEU A 539 0.54 17.84 -8.48
N PHE A 540 0.00 16.67 -8.18
CA PHE A 540 -1.30 16.54 -7.54
C PHE A 540 -1.45 15.18 -6.86
N TYR A 541 -2.27 15.13 -5.83
CA TYR A 541 -2.76 13.90 -5.22
C TYR A 541 -3.94 13.35 -6.00
N LEU A 542 -3.96 12.03 -6.18
CA LEU A 542 -5.05 11.33 -6.87
C LEU A 542 -6.30 11.23 -5.98
N ALA A 543 -7.43 10.91 -6.58
CA ALA A 543 -8.60 10.42 -5.89
C ALA A 543 -8.76 8.91 -6.13
N ASN A 544 -9.19 8.17 -5.09
CA ASN A 544 -9.62 6.79 -5.23
C ASN A 544 -11.06 6.78 -5.76
N HIS A 545 -11.28 6.12 -6.88
CA HIS A 545 -12.60 5.90 -7.45
C HIS A 545 -12.97 4.43 -7.34
N LEU A 546 -14.17 4.17 -6.88
CA LEU A 546 -14.72 2.81 -6.76
C LEU A 546 -16.15 2.80 -7.28
N ALA A 547 -16.48 1.81 -8.09
CA ALA A 547 -17.85 1.49 -8.43
C ALA A 547 -18.22 0.12 -7.86
N ALA A 548 -19.41 0.00 -7.27
CA ALA A 548 -19.89 -1.24 -6.68
C ALA A 548 -21.35 -1.50 -7.07
N SER A 549 -21.73 -2.78 -7.13
CA SER A 549 -23.11 -3.24 -7.34
C SER A 549 -24.04 -2.66 -6.27
N ARG A 550 -25.23 -2.20 -6.66
CA ARG A 550 -26.29 -1.79 -5.72
C ARG A 550 -26.86 -2.96 -4.92
N GLN A 551 -26.58 -4.18 -5.32
CA GLN A 551 -26.98 -5.38 -4.57
C GLN A 551 -26.12 -5.60 -3.32
N LEU A 552 -24.97 -4.89 -3.20
CA LEU A 552 -24.19 -4.85 -1.98
C LEU A 552 -24.75 -3.81 -1.00
N ARG A 553 -24.58 -4.03 0.30
CA ARG A 553 -24.72 -2.97 1.30
C ARG A 553 -23.74 -1.83 1.00
N PRO A 554 -24.00 -0.60 1.45
CA PRO A 554 -23.09 0.51 1.21
C PRO A 554 -21.64 0.13 1.57
N VAL A 555 -20.74 0.29 0.60
CA VAL A 555 -19.32 -0.03 0.77
C VAL A 555 -18.65 1.03 1.63
N VAL A 556 -17.94 0.60 2.67
CA VAL A 556 -17.09 1.49 3.46
C VAL A 556 -15.83 1.78 2.65
N THR A 557 -15.68 3.03 2.21
CA THR A 557 -14.57 3.49 1.37
C THR A 557 -13.61 4.39 2.16
N SER A 558 -12.34 4.41 1.75
CA SER A 558 -11.28 5.18 2.39
C SER A 558 -10.31 5.74 1.36
N GLY A 559 -9.59 6.79 1.73
CA GLY A 559 -8.39 7.25 1.00
C GLY A 559 -7.20 6.31 1.11
N LEU A 560 -7.21 5.42 2.10
CA LEU A 560 -6.19 4.40 2.33
C LEU A 560 -6.38 3.20 1.40
N LYS A 561 -5.30 2.53 1.03
CA LYS A 561 -5.39 1.32 0.22
C LYS A 561 -5.91 0.15 1.06
N PRO A 562 -6.70 -0.72 0.42
CA PRO A 562 -7.09 -0.81 -1.00
C PRO A 562 -8.22 0.14 -1.44
N GLY A 563 -8.60 1.12 -0.65
CA GLY A 563 -9.68 2.07 -0.94
C GLY A 563 -11.05 1.67 -0.39
N TYR A 564 -11.16 0.51 0.22
CA TYR A 564 -12.39 -0.04 0.79
C TYR A 564 -12.08 -1.08 1.87
N ALA A 565 -13.05 -1.33 2.75
CA ALA A 565 -12.95 -2.34 3.80
C ALA A 565 -13.50 -3.69 3.29
N ALA A 566 -12.64 -4.59 2.83
CA ALA A 566 -13.04 -5.90 2.28
C ALA A 566 -13.87 -6.73 3.27
N GLY A 567 -13.50 -6.77 4.56
CA GLY A 567 -14.22 -7.50 5.59
C GLY A 567 -15.64 -6.98 5.86
N SER A 568 -15.96 -5.74 5.48
CA SER A 568 -17.30 -5.15 5.65
C SER A 568 -18.25 -5.43 4.49
N LEU A 569 -17.75 -5.96 3.37
CA LEU A 569 -18.56 -6.26 2.20
C LEU A 569 -19.62 -7.32 2.51
N SER A 570 -20.84 -7.08 2.09
CA SER A 570 -21.94 -8.03 2.19
C SER A 570 -23.06 -7.70 1.22
N TRP A 571 -23.83 -8.72 0.86
CA TRP A 571 -25.05 -8.54 0.08
C TRP A 571 -26.10 -7.76 0.88
N ALA A 572 -26.90 -6.93 0.19
CA ALA A 572 -28.05 -6.27 0.80
C ALA A 572 -29.17 -7.29 1.06
N ASP A 573 -29.94 -7.08 2.13
CA ASP A 573 -31.11 -7.92 2.41
C ASP A 573 -32.15 -7.74 1.29
N SER A 574 -32.61 -8.83 0.70
CA SER A 574 -33.60 -8.82 -0.38
C SER A 574 -34.94 -8.15 -0.02
N SER A 575 -35.18 -7.89 1.27
CA SER A 575 -36.38 -7.21 1.78
C SER A 575 -36.29 -5.67 1.75
N ALA A 576 -35.10 -5.09 1.55
CA ALA A 576 -34.91 -3.62 1.63
C ALA A 576 -35.15 -2.88 0.29
N THR A 577 -35.33 -3.59 -0.83
CA THR A 577 -35.53 -2.98 -2.17
C THR A 577 -36.98 -2.62 -2.50
N ALA A 578 -37.94 -2.86 -1.59
CA ALA A 578 -39.38 -2.66 -1.86
C ALA A 578 -39.98 -1.36 -1.32
N THR A 579 -39.21 -0.46 -0.71
CA THR A 579 -39.74 0.79 -0.18
C THR A 579 -38.87 1.99 -0.54
N THR A 580 -39.09 2.54 -1.74
CA THR A 580 -39.01 4.01 -1.93
C THR A 580 -39.95 4.39 -3.07
N PRO A 581 -40.90 5.31 -2.80
CA PRO A 581 -41.86 5.81 -3.79
C PRO A 581 -41.23 6.69 -4.87
#